data_eba860e22bedca80d4b9019a23ea777a
#
_entry.id   eba860e22bedca80d4b9019a23ea777a
#
_cell.length_a   1.000
_cell.length_b   1.000
_cell.length_c   1.000
_cell.angle_alpha   90.00
_cell.angle_beta   90.00
_cell.angle_gamma   90.00
#
_symmetry.space_group_name_H-M   'P 1'
#
loop_
_entity.id
_entity.type
_entity.pdbx_description
1 polymer ?
#
loop_
_entity_poly.entity_id
_entity_poly.type
_entity_poly.pdbx_seq_one_letter_code
_entity_poly.pdbx_strand_id
1 'polypeptide(L)'
;MSTAQRKSGSPVAAAAGGWLAPLEGHWIDAACAHLSRHPSLVRVTVIALRGSAPREAGATMLVDRLGTVGSIGGGRLEWEATLAARELLRIRDAAPVRIADLILGPDLGQCCGGRVELWLERLTRDDLPWLSEAARSVLPPRGHRADAPRSAYVVVTEFSGGVASHRLQRSTPGAASLHMRRAAGGDLTLHEPLSAPRPRLWVFGAGHVGQALVRLLAELALFDITWVDSRPELLPADLDGRVAMLTSDKPMDLVDTAPAGTRYVVLTHDHALDYELCRSILRRGDSSWLGLIGSASKSARFRSRLLRDGMSREILSTLTCPMGIPGIASKLPGSIAISIAAQLLQLSSPATSTTISGHDLACGATSASGGSCGSCGKEHLAKT
;
A
#
# COMPACT_ATOMS: atom_id res chain seq x y z
N MET A 1 43.63 19.42 16.70
CA MET A 1 43.02 18.14 17.07
C MET A 1 41.67 18.44 17.72
N SER A 2 40.60 18.36 16.96
CA SER A 2 39.24 18.55 17.49
C SER A 2 38.39 17.43 16.93
N THR A 3 38.01 16.51 17.80
CA THR A 3 37.17 15.33 17.53
C THR A 3 35.73 15.77 17.38
N ALA A 4 35.22 15.76 16.15
CA ALA A 4 33.82 15.93 15.86
C ALA A 4 33.07 14.63 16.23
N GLN A 5 32.35 14.67 17.34
CA GLN A 5 31.37 13.66 17.71
C GLN A 5 30.23 13.64 16.71
N ARG A 6 30.08 12.56 15.97
CA ARG A 6 28.88 12.24 15.19
C ARG A 6 27.73 12.03 16.18
N LYS A 7 26.78 12.95 16.19
CA LYS A 7 25.47 12.74 16.81
C LYS A 7 24.74 11.66 16.01
N SER A 8 24.63 10.47 16.57
CA SER A 8 23.69 9.45 16.14
C SER A 8 22.28 10.03 16.25
N GLY A 9 21.60 10.15 15.12
CA GLY A 9 20.20 10.55 15.11
C GLY A 9 19.38 9.59 15.96
N SER A 10 18.78 10.10 17.01
CA SER A 10 17.83 9.37 17.84
C SER A 10 16.63 8.93 17.00
N PRO A 11 16.19 7.68 17.11
CA PRO A 11 14.88 7.30 16.57
C PRO A 11 13.81 8.10 17.33
N VAL A 12 12.82 8.53 16.58
CA VAL A 12 11.66 9.31 16.96
C VAL A 12 11.28 9.12 18.43
N ALA A 13 11.38 10.21 19.18
CA ALA A 13 10.86 10.29 20.54
C ALA A 13 9.36 10.00 20.46
N ALA A 14 8.92 8.94 21.14
CA ALA A 14 7.53 8.64 21.33
C ALA A 14 6.85 9.86 21.98
N ALA A 15 6.02 10.54 21.22
CA ALA A 15 5.20 11.64 21.73
C ALA A 15 4.32 11.09 22.84
N ALA A 16 4.53 11.58 24.04
CA ALA A 16 3.66 11.33 25.18
C ALA A 16 2.26 11.89 24.85
N GLY A 17 1.26 11.01 24.75
CA GLY A 17 -0.14 11.39 24.69
C GLY A 17 -0.67 11.72 23.30
N GLY A 18 -0.71 10.76 22.38
CA GLY A 18 -1.33 10.98 21.06
C GLY A 18 -1.87 9.70 20.45
N TRP A 19 -3.13 9.70 20.20
CA TRP A 19 -3.86 8.75 19.40
C TRP A 19 -3.29 8.69 17.98
N LEU A 20 -3.00 7.48 17.47
CA LEU A 20 -2.73 7.16 16.08
C LEU A 20 -1.35 7.62 15.55
N ALA A 21 -0.30 6.91 15.91
CA ALA A 21 0.90 6.95 15.10
C ALA A 21 0.69 6.10 13.82
N PRO A 22 0.98 6.62 12.61
CA PRO A 22 0.96 5.81 11.42
C PRO A 22 1.97 4.67 11.54
N LEU A 23 1.66 3.53 10.93
CA LEU A 23 2.61 2.42 10.82
C LEU A 23 3.61 2.78 9.71
N GLU A 24 4.81 3.20 10.10
CA GLU A 24 5.90 3.42 9.15
C GLU A 24 6.54 2.07 8.79
N GLY A 25 6.35 1.62 7.54
CA GLY A 25 6.90 0.34 7.08
C GLY A 25 6.03 -0.87 7.41
N HIS A 26 6.67 -2.02 7.68
CA HIS A 26 5.97 -3.26 7.99
C HIS A 26 5.70 -3.38 9.49
N TRP A 27 4.55 -3.96 9.89
CA TRP A 27 4.18 -4.14 11.30
C TRP A 27 5.23 -4.93 12.10
N ILE A 28 5.97 -5.85 11.45
CA ILE A 28 7.02 -6.64 12.08
C ILE A 28 8.15 -5.76 12.58
N ASP A 29 8.60 -4.77 11.79
CA ASP A 29 9.66 -3.86 12.20
C ASP A 29 9.25 -3.04 13.42
N ALA A 30 8.01 -2.54 13.41
CA ALA A 30 7.44 -1.82 14.55
C ALA A 30 7.32 -2.71 15.79
N ALA A 31 6.89 -3.97 15.62
CA ALA A 31 6.83 -4.95 16.71
C ALA A 31 8.22 -5.27 17.29
N CYS A 32 9.24 -5.49 16.45
CA CYS A 32 10.61 -5.68 16.89
C CYS A 32 11.15 -4.47 17.68
N ALA A 33 10.93 -3.25 17.15
CA ALA A 33 11.36 -2.03 17.81
C ALA A 33 10.66 -1.82 19.16
N HIS A 34 9.39 -2.18 19.28
CA HIS A 34 8.64 -2.09 20.52
C HIS A 34 9.10 -3.15 21.53
N LEU A 35 9.17 -4.43 21.15
CA LEU A 35 9.51 -5.53 22.03
C LEU A 35 10.97 -5.49 22.53
N SER A 36 11.87 -4.80 21.81
CA SER A 36 13.21 -4.54 22.31
C SER A 36 13.22 -3.67 23.59
N ARG A 37 12.18 -2.85 23.82
CA ARG A 37 12.06 -1.90 24.91
C ARG A 37 10.98 -2.27 25.93
N HIS A 38 9.91 -2.92 25.47
CA HIS A 38 8.72 -3.27 26.26
C HIS A 38 8.52 -4.78 26.32
N PRO A 39 7.88 -5.32 27.35
CA PRO A 39 7.75 -6.77 27.55
C PRO A 39 6.78 -7.44 26.59
N SER A 40 5.76 -6.73 26.15
CA SER A 40 4.69 -7.29 25.29
C SER A 40 3.90 -6.21 24.58
N LEU A 41 3.25 -6.61 23.49
CA LEU A 41 2.22 -5.86 22.77
C LEU A 41 1.15 -6.83 22.28
N VAL A 42 0.02 -6.32 21.79
CA VAL A 42 -0.96 -7.11 21.02
C VAL A 42 -0.98 -6.60 19.58
N ARG A 43 -0.82 -7.53 18.65
CA ARG A 43 -1.09 -7.31 17.24
C ARG A 43 -2.58 -7.57 16.98
N VAL A 44 -3.23 -6.64 16.30
CA VAL A 44 -4.62 -6.76 15.84
C VAL A 44 -4.62 -6.73 14.32
N THR A 45 -5.11 -7.78 13.68
CA THR A 45 -5.15 -7.90 12.22
C THR A 45 -6.57 -8.21 11.74
N VAL A 46 -7.03 -7.50 10.72
CA VAL A 46 -8.28 -7.81 10.02
C VAL A 46 -8.06 -9.07 9.19
N ILE A 47 -8.74 -10.17 9.54
CA ILE A 47 -8.56 -11.46 8.86
C ILE A 47 -9.67 -11.82 7.89
N ALA A 48 -10.87 -11.29 8.10
CA ALA A 48 -12.00 -11.48 7.19
C ALA A 48 -12.97 -10.29 7.24
N LEU A 49 -13.65 -10.08 6.12
CA LEU A 49 -14.61 -9.00 5.92
C LEU A 49 -15.85 -9.53 5.22
N ARG A 50 -17.02 -9.01 5.60
CA ARG A 50 -18.29 -9.22 4.87
C ARG A 50 -19.02 -7.88 4.77
N GLY A 51 -19.44 -7.51 3.55
CA GLY A 51 -20.05 -6.22 3.28
C GLY A 51 -19.03 -5.07 3.27
N SER A 52 -19.49 -3.84 3.47
CA SER A 52 -18.66 -2.63 3.48
C SER A 52 -17.86 -2.54 4.77
N ALA A 53 -16.55 -2.38 4.66
CA ALA A 53 -15.63 -2.23 5.78
C ALA A 53 -14.64 -1.07 5.52
N PRO A 54 -14.12 -0.41 6.56
CA PRO A 54 -13.25 0.76 6.41
C PRO A 54 -11.84 0.41 5.90
N ARG A 55 -11.37 -0.82 6.09
CA ARG A 55 -10.05 -1.30 5.65
C ARG A 55 -10.14 -2.72 5.12
N GLU A 56 -9.19 -3.08 4.30
CA GLU A 56 -9.01 -4.41 3.68
C GLU A 56 -8.51 -5.47 4.68
N ALA A 57 -8.66 -6.74 4.33
CA ALA A 57 -8.03 -7.85 5.05
C ALA A 57 -6.49 -7.70 5.00
N GLY A 58 -5.83 -7.96 6.12
CA GLY A 58 -4.39 -7.70 6.33
C GLY A 58 -4.10 -6.35 6.99
N ALA A 59 -5.07 -5.43 7.07
CA ALA A 59 -4.90 -4.20 7.83
C ALA A 59 -4.56 -4.54 9.29
N THR A 60 -3.48 -3.94 9.80
CA THR A 60 -2.91 -4.30 11.09
C THR A 60 -2.63 -3.07 11.94
N MET A 61 -2.90 -3.16 13.24
CA MET A 61 -2.43 -2.24 14.25
C MET A 61 -1.76 -2.97 15.41
N LEU A 62 -0.83 -2.30 16.06
CA LEU A 62 -0.16 -2.76 17.27
C LEU A 62 -0.70 -1.96 18.46
N VAL A 63 -0.99 -2.65 19.53
CA VAL A 63 -1.56 -2.07 20.75
C VAL A 63 -0.69 -2.41 21.94
N ASP A 64 -0.29 -1.40 22.70
CA ASP A 64 0.29 -1.59 24.02
C ASP A 64 -0.58 -0.96 25.13
N ARG A 65 -0.05 -0.87 26.34
CA ARG A 65 -0.76 -0.27 27.47
C ARG A 65 -0.98 1.23 27.32
N LEU A 66 -0.14 1.93 26.54
CA LEU A 66 -0.07 3.38 26.47
C LEU A 66 -0.62 3.94 25.16
N GLY A 67 -0.50 3.20 24.05
CA GLY A 67 -0.86 3.70 22.73
C GLY A 67 -1.17 2.63 21.69
N THR A 68 -1.32 3.08 20.46
CA THR A 68 -1.54 2.25 19.28
C THR A 68 -0.68 2.75 18.13
N VAL A 69 -0.22 1.84 17.28
CA VAL A 69 0.52 2.13 16.04
C VAL A 69 -0.15 1.38 14.89
N GLY A 70 -0.40 2.06 13.77
CA GLY A 70 -1.16 1.52 12.65
C GLY A 70 -2.66 1.75 12.79
N SER A 71 -3.45 1.22 11.85
CA SER A 71 -4.89 1.42 11.81
C SER A 71 -5.61 0.25 11.14
N ILE A 72 -6.76 -0.11 11.68
CA ILE A 72 -7.70 -1.10 11.10
C ILE A 72 -8.99 -0.44 10.58
N GLY A 73 -9.02 0.90 10.48
CA GLY A 73 -10.12 1.65 9.88
C GLY A 73 -10.73 2.74 10.76
N GLY A 74 -10.19 2.96 11.95
CA GLY A 74 -10.57 4.07 12.82
C GLY A 74 -11.90 3.89 13.57
N GLY A 75 -12.28 4.92 14.29
CA GLY A 75 -13.56 5.02 14.96
C GLY A 75 -13.78 3.97 16.05
N ARG A 76 -15.04 3.55 16.20
CA ARG A 76 -15.44 2.61 17.24
C ARG A 76 -14.86 1.20 17.04
N LEU A 77 -14.58 0.80 15.78
CA LEU A 77 -13.92 -0.47 15.49
C LEU A 77 -12.55 -0.56 16.19
N GLU A 78 -11.72 0.45 16.02
CA GLU A 78 -10.40 0.51 16.69
C GLU A 78 -10.52 0.63 18.20
N TRP A 79 -11.49 1.37 18.68
CA TRP A 79 -11.77 1.50 20.11
C TRP A 79 -12.06 0.15 20.76
N GLU A 80 -13.03 -0.60 20.22
CA GLU A 80 -13.39 -1.94 20.73
C GLU A 80 -12.23 -2.92 20.63
N ALA A 81 -11.52 -2.91 19.50
CA ALA A 81 -10.34 -3.74 19.29
C ALA A 81 -9.20 -3.39 20.26
N THR A 82 -9.01 -2.09 20.57
CA THR A 82 -8.02 -1.63 21.54
C THR A 82 -8.38 -2.08 22.97
N LEU A 83 -9.65 -2.02 23.34
CA LEU A 83 -10.11 -2.51 24.64
C LEU A 83 -9.85 -4.02 24.77
N ALA A 84 -10.22 -4.81 23.76
CA ALA A 84 -10.00 -6.25 23.74
C ALA A 84 -8.50 -6.61 23.80
N ALA A 85 -7.66 -5.86 23.06
CA ALA A 85 -6.21 -6.02 23.08
C ALA A 85 -5.59 -5.71 24.43
N ARG A 86 -6.02 -4.63 25.08
CA ARG A 86 -5.54 -4.26 26.43
C ARG A 86 -5.99 -5.24 27.50
N GLU A 87 -7.18 -5.82 27.36
CA GLU A 87 -7.63 -6.91 28.22
C GLU A 87 -6.69 -8.12 28.10
N LEU A 88 -6.33 -8.52 26.86
CA LEU A 88 -5.40 -9.60 26.59
C LEU A 88 -4.00 -9.35 27.19
N LEU A 89 -3.55 -8.09 27.23
CA LEU A 89 -2.29 -7.70 27.89
C LEU A 89 -2.36 -7.75 29.41
N ARG A 90 -3.54 -7.63 30.00
CA ARG A 90 -3.74 -7.60 31.46
C ARG A 90 -3.74 -8.98 32.07
N ILE A 91 -4.28 -9.98 31.38
CA ILE A 91 -4.43 -11.35 31.85
C ILE A 91 -3.21 -12.16 31.42
N ARG A 92 -2.26 -12.41 32.33
CA ARG A 92 -1.00 -13.09 32.04
C ARG A 92 -1.20 -14.51 31.50
N ASP A 93 -2.14 -15.25 32.09
CA ASP A 93 -2.41 -16.64 31.78
C ASP A 93 -3.48 -16.82 30.69
N ALA A 94 -3.94 -15.73 30.06
CA ALA A 94 -4.84 -15.84 28.91
C ALA A 94 -4.11 -16.46 27.72
N ALA A 95 -4.87 -17.24 26.93
CA ALA A 95 -4.40 -17.70 25.65
C ALA A 95 -3.83 -16.54 24.81
N PRO A 96 -2.67 -16.71 24.15
CA PRO A 96 -2.02 -15.61 23.43
C PRO A 96 -2.82 -15.12 22.21
N VAL A 97 -3.76 -15.91 21.71
CA VAL A 97 -4.58 -15.59 20.54
C VAL A 97 -6.06 -15.51 20.92
N ARG A 98 -6.74 -14.48 20.39
CA ARG A 98 -8.19 -14.31 20.50
C ARG A 98 -8.76 -13.89 19.14
N ILE A 99 -9.88 -14.44 18.76
CA ILE A 99 -10.67 -13.98 17.61
C ILE A 99 -11.79 -13.08 18.14
N ALA A 100 -11.93 -11.90 17.55
CA ALA A 100 -13.05 -11.00 17.80
C ALA A 100 -13.84 -10.81 16.52
N ASP A 101 -15.14 -10.90 16.61
CA ASP A 101 -16.09 -10.78 15.52
C ASP A 101 -16.98 -9.57 15.80
N LEU A 102 -16.86 -8.54 14.97
CA LEU A 102 -17.50 -7.24 15.17
C LEU A 102 -18.43 -6.94 14.01
N ILE A 103 -19.68 -6.63 14.33
CA ILE A 103 -20.68 -6.19 13.35
C ILE A 103 -20.61 -4.67 13.29
N LEU A 104 -20.27 -4.15 12.11
CA LEU A 104 -20.27 -2.72 11.82
C LEU A 104 -21.69 -2.31 11.48
N GLY A 105 -22.30 -1.45 12.25
CA GLY A 105 -23.69 -1.06 12.02
C GLY A 105 -24.13 0.10 12.91
N PRO A 106 -25.43 0.38 12.97
CA PRO A 106 -25.97 1.46 13.78
C PRO A 106 -25.56 1.36 15.26
N ASP A 107 -25.40 0.14 15.78
CA ASP A 107 -24.99 -0.12 17.17
C ASP A 107 -23.57 0.35 17.46
N LEU A 108 -22.71 0.41 16.44
CA LEU A 108 -21.35 0.97 16.54
C LEU A 108 -21.27 2.41 16.02
N GLY A 109 -22.38 3.02 15.62
CA GLY A 109 -22.42 4.40 15.11
C GLY A 109 -21.62 4.57 13.81
N GLN A 110 -21.46 3.48 13.03
CA GLN A 110 -20.76 3.50 11.75
C GLN A 110 -21.76 3.36 10.60
N CYS A 111 -21.53 4.09 9.52
CA CYS A 111 -22.33 3.98 8.30
C CYS A 111 -22.03 2.70 7.48
N CYS A 112 -20.96 1.97 7.83
CA CYS A 112 -20.58 0.71 7.21
C CYS A 112 -21.36 -0.43 7.86
N GLY A 113 -22.26 -1.10 7.13
CA GLY A 113 -23.09 -2.22 7.61
C GLY A 113 -22.41 -3.59 7.50
N GLY A 114 -21.08 -3.66 7.46
CA GLY A 114 -20.33 -4.89 7.29
C GLY A 114 -20.03 -5.65 8.59
N ARG A 115 -19.32 -6.77 8.48
CA ARG A 115 -18.81 -7.58 9.59
C ARG A 115 -17.32 -7.76 9.40
N VAL A 116 -16.57 -7.60 10.49
CA VAL A 116 -15.11 -7.69 10.51
C VAL A 116 -14.71 -8.76 11.52
N GLU A 117 -13.87 -9.70 11.09
CA GLU A 117 -13.25 -10.67 11.97
C GLU A 117 -11.79 -10.25 12.22
N LEU A 118 -11.42 -10.15 13.49
CA LEU A 118 -10.11 -9.72 13.94
C LEU A 118 -9.34 -10.86 14.59
N TRP A 119 -8.08 -10.99 14.24
CA TRP A 119 -7.08 -11.77 14.94
C TRP A 119 -6.35 -10.86 15.93
N LEU A 120 -6.46 -11.14 17.22
CA LEU A 120 -5.71 -10.49 18.27
C LEU A 120 -4.65 -11.46 18.79
N GLU A 121 -3.39 -11.06 18.78
CA GLU A 121 -2.28 -11.90 19.17
C GLU A 121 -1.34 -11.16 20.11
N ARG A 122 -1.15 -11.69 21.31
CA ARG A 122 -0.16 -11.16 22.25
C ARG A 122 1.23 -11.65 21.87
N LEU A 123 2.09 -10.71 21.53
CA LEU A 123 3.50 -10.92 21.25
C LEU A 123 4.34 -10.48 22.43
N THR A 124 5.41 -11.21 22.70
CA THR A 124 6.34 -10.98 23.81
C THR A 124 7.78 -10.92 23.30
N ARG A 125 8.74 -10.71 24.20
CA ARG A 125 10.16 -10.77 23.84
C ARG A 125 10.60 -12.12 23.31
N ASP A 126 9.93 -13.20 23.69
CA ASP A 126 10.23 -14.55 23.21
C ASP A 126 9.90 -14.72 21.72
N ASP A 127 9.09 -13.81 21.15
CA ASP A 127 8.76 -13.77 19.72
C ASP A 127 9.81 -13.04 18.87
N LEU A 128 10.77 -12.31 19.47
CA LEU A 128 11.80 -11.59 18.74
C LEU A 128 12.61 -12.41 17.76
N PRO A 129 12.96 -13.68 18.02
CA PRO A 129 13.74 -14.48 17.08
C PRO A 129 13.02 -14.64 15.72
N TRP A 130 11.77 -15.09 15.71
CA TRP A 130 11.01 -15.27 14.46
C TRP A 130 10.64 -13.94 13.81
N LEU A 131 10.29 -12.92 14.60
CA LEU A 131 10.01 -11.57 14.09
C LEU A 131 11.25 -11.00 13.37
N SER A 132 12.43 -11.15 13.96
CA SER A 132 13.67 -10.68 13.35
C SER A 132 14.04 -11.44 12.08
N GLU A 133 13.75 -12.74 12.00
CA GLU A 133 13.91 -13.54 10.79
C GLU A 133 12.94 -13.07 9.70
N ALA A 134 11.68 -12.87 10.06
CA ALA A 134 10.65 -12.36 9.17
C ALA A 134 10.98 -10.96 8.64
N ALA A 135 11.44 -10.04 9.51
CA ALA A 135 11.88 -8.71 9.12
C ALA A 135 12.99 -8.75 8.06
N ARG A 136 14.02 -9.59 8.27
CA ARG A 136 15.11 -9.77 7.29
C ARG A 136 14.62 -10.32 5.94
N SER A 137 13.54 -11.08 5.95
CA SER A 137 12.97 -11.69 4.75
C SER A 137 12.10 -10.72 3.95
N VAL A 138 11.53 -9.69 4.59
CA VAL A 138 10.71 -8.64 3.96
C VAL A 138 11.59 -7.54 3.36
N LEU A 139 12.68 -7.18 4.05
CA LEU A 139 13.59 -6.15 3.57
C LEU A 139 14.50 -6.70 2.45
N PRO A 140 14.67 -5.96 1.33
CA PRO A 140 15.68 -6.33 0.37
C PRO A 140 17.05 -6.24 1.03
N PRO A 141 17.95 -7.21 0.80
CA PRO A 141 19.33 -7.08 1.24
C PRO A 141 19.94 -5.81 0.66
N ARG A 142 20.65 -5.04 1.50
CA ARG A 142 21.36 -3.84 1.05
C ARG A 142 22.30 -4.20 -0.11
N GLY A 143 22.19 -3.49 -1.24
CA GLY A 143 23.07 -3.70 -2.41
C GLY A 143 22.59 -4.78 -3.39
N HIS A 144 21.37 -5.30 -3.30
CA HIS A 144 20.84 -6.23 -4.30
C HIS A 144 20.59 -5.52 -5.62
N ARG A 145 21.05 -6.17 -6.72
CA ARG A 145 20.64 -5.82 -8.08
C ARG A 145 19.12 -5.92 -8.18
N ALA A 146 18.50 -4.99 -8.93
CA ALA A 146 17.06 -4.91 -9.15
C ALA A 146 16.43 -6.19 -9.74
N ASP A 147 17.24 -7.10 -10.22
CA ASP A 147 16.86 -8.28 -11.01
C ASP A 147 16.69 -9.56 -10.16
N ALA A 148 17.09 -9.58 -8.90
CA ALA A 148 16.96 -10.80 -8.09
C ALA A 148 15.48 -11.12 -7.84
N PRO A 149 15.02 -12.35 -8.15
CA PRO A 149 13.65 -12.74 -7.84
C PRO A 149 13.47 -12.69 -6.33
N ARG A 150 12.56 -11.83 -5.86
CA ARG A 150 12.24 -11.75 -4.43
C ARG A 150 11.49 -13.00 -4.04
N SER A 151 12.03 -13.74 -3.08
CA SER A 151 11.28 -14.81 -2.44
C SER A 151 10.10 -14.21 -1.70
N ALA A 152 8.89 -14.68 -1.97
CA ALA A 152 7.73 -14.38 -1.16
C ALA A 152 7.77 -15.27 0.08
N TYR A 153 7.37 -14.74 1.20
CA TYR A 153 7.29 -15.47 2.46
C TYR A 153 5.88 -15.35 3.05
N VAL A 154 5.49 -16.39 3.76
CA VAL A 154 4.24 -16.46 4.54
C VAL A 154 4.62 -16.74 5.97
N VAL A 155 4.13 -15.98 6.92
CA VAL A 155 4.09 -16.40 8.31
C VAL A 155 2.89 -17.33 8.49
N VAL A 156 3.14 -18.52 8.96
CA VAL A 156 2.10 -19.45 9.39
C VAL A 156 2.09 -19.45 10.91
N THR A 157 1.02 -18.91 11.48
CA THR A 157 0.77 -18.93 12.92
C THR A 157 -0.19 -20.07 13.24
N GLU A 158 0.24 -21.01 14.03
CA GLU A 158 -0.59 -22.14 14.51
C GLU A 158 -0.91 -21.89 15.99
N PHE A 159 -2.20 -21.93 16.32
CA PHE A 159 -2.68 -21.82 17.70
C PHE A 159 -3.44 -23.09 18.06
N SER A 160 -2.87 -23.84 19.00
CA SER A 160 -3.40 -25.11 19.48
C SER A 160 -3.05 -25.31 20.95
N GLY A 161 -3.95 -25.90 21.73
CA GLY A 161 -3.71 -26.19 23.16
C GLY A 161 -3.38 -24.94 24.00
N GLY A 162 -3.80 -23.74 23.59
CA GLY A 162 -3.51 -22.49 24.28
C GLY A 162 -2.13 -21.89 23.97
N VAL A 163 -1.39 -22.44 23.03
CA VAL A 163 -0.06 -21.97 22.61
C VAL A 163 -0.08 -21.53 21.15
N ALA A 164 0.56 -20.41 20.88
CA ALA A 164 0.83 -19.96 19.51
C ALA A 164 2.27 -20.32 19.12
N SER A 165 2.44 -20.80 17.89
CA SER A 165 3.73 -21.05 17.28
C SER A 165 3.80 -20.42 15.90
N HIS A 166 4.99 -19.99 15.51
CA HIS A 166 5.21 -19.25 14.27
C HIS A 166 6.28 -19.92 13.43
N ARG A 167 6.01 -20.04 12.13
CA ARG A 167 7.03 -20.49 11.16
C ARG A 167 6.99 -19.63 9.91
N LEU A 168 8.18 -19.37 9.38
CA LEU A 168 8.35 -18.68 8.11
C LEU A 168 8.43 -19.71 6.99
N GLN A 169 7.57 -19.57 6.00
CA GLN A 169 7.51 -20.46 4.84
C GLN A 169 7.75 -19.68 3.56
N ARG A 170 8.59 -20.20 2.68
CA ARG A 170 8.73 -19.65 1.32
C ARG A 170 7.46 -19.93 0.51
N SER A 171 7.08 -18.95 -0.30
CA SER A 171 5.95 -19.01 -1.22
C SER A 171 6.33 -18.49 -2.59
N THR A 172 5.55 -18.83 -3.60
CA THR A 172 5.63 -18.21 -4.90
C THR A 172 5.01 -16.81 -4.85
N PRO A 173 5.64 -15.79 -5.45
CA PRO A 173 5.08 -14.45 -5.49
C PRO A 173 3.64 -14.45 -6.07
N GLY A 174 2.69 -13.85 -5.37
CA GLY A 174 1.29 -13.76 -5.79
C GLY A 174 0.42 -14.99 -5.50
N ALA A 175 1.00 -16.12 -5.07
CA ALA A 175 0.21 -17.33 -4.77
C ALA A 175 -0.40 -17.34 -3.36
N ALA A 176 0.13 -16.53 -2.44
CA ALA A 176 -0.31 -16.52 -1.05
C ALA A 176 -1.33 -15.40 -0.83
N SER A 177 -2.43 -15.72 -0.17
CA SER A 177 -3.42 -14.78 0.34
C SER A 177 -3.55 -14.92 1.86
N LEU A 178 -3.93 -13.84 2.53
CA LEU A 178 -4.28 -13.91 3.95
C LEU A 178 -5.52 -14.79 4.10
N HIS A 179 -5.41 -15.86 4.88
CA HIS A 179 -6.55 -16.69 5.23
C HIS A 179 -6.32 -17.40 6.55
N MET A 180 -7.42 -17.63 7.25
CA MET A 180 -7.46 -18.42 8.49
C MET A 180 -8.22 -19.71 8.26
N ARG A 181 -7.71 -20.80 8.88
CA ARG A 181 -8.38 -22.10 8.96
C ARG A 181 -8.73 -22.40 10.40
N ARG A 182 -9.90 -22.98 10.61
CA ARG A 182 -10.34 -23.53 11.89
C ARG A 182 -10.45 -25.04 11.75
N ALA A 183 -9.77 -25.78 12.61
CA ALA A 183 -9.94 -27.24 12.70
C ALA A 183 -11.15 -27.59 13.57
N ALA A 184 -11.69 -28.79 13.41
CA ALA A 184 -12.83 -29.28 14.19
C ALA A 184 -12.56 -29.30 15.71
N GLY A 185 -11.29 -29.41 16.13
CA GLY A 185 -10.85 -29.37 17.53
C GLY A 185 -10.69 -27.95 18.11
N GLY A 186 -10.97 -26.90 17.35
CA GLY A 186 -10.81 -25.52 17.78
C GLY A 186 -9.44 -24.91 17.50
N ASP A 187 -8.50 -25.67 16.96
CA ASP A 187 -7.19 -25.16 16.54
C ASP A 187 -7.34 -24.19 15.38
N LEU A 188 -6.49 -23.17 15.39
CA LEU A 188 -6.50 -22.09 14.39
C LEU A 188 -5.16 -22.07 13.67
N THR A 189 -5.20 -21.84 12.36
CA THR A 189 -4.01 -21.60 11.54
C THR A 189 -4.22 -20.34 10.71
N LEU A 190 -3.38 -19.32 10.91
CA LEU A 190 -3.37 -18.11 10.12
C LEU A 190 -2.20 -18.14 9.15
N HIS A 191 -2.49 -18.02 7.85
CA HIS A 191 -1.51 -17.84 6.80
C HIS A 191 -1.47 -16.37 6.41
N GLU A 192 -0.36 -15.69 6.66
CA GLU A 192 -0.20 -14.27 6.39
C GLU A 192 0.96 -14.03 5.43
N PRO A 193 0.72 -13.55 4.21
CA PRO A 193 1.78 -13.14 3.31
C PRO A 193 2.54 -11.95 3.90
N LEU A 194 3.86 -12.07 4.03
CA LEU A 194 4.71 -10.99 4.54
C LEU A 194 4.93 -9.88 3.51
N SER A 195 4.81 -10.21 2.25
CA SER A 195 4.91 -9.22 1.17
C SER A 195 4.05 -9.68 0.00
N ALA A 196 3.03 -8.92 -0.32
CA ALA A 196 2.49 -8.96 -1.67
C ALA A 196 3.62 -8.51 -2.63
N PRO A 197 3.80 -9.17 -3.79
CA PRO A 197 4.76 -8.69 -4.77
C PRO A 197 4.35 -7.28 -5.19
N ARG A 198 5.18 -6.30 -4.82
CA ARG A 198 4.93 -4.91 -5.21
C ARG A 198 5.22 -4.76 -6.70
N PRO A 199 4.36 -4.04 -7.46
CA PRO A 199 4.67 -3.72 -8.84
C PRO A 199 6.00 -2.96 -8.94
N ARG A 200 6.86 -3.39 -9.85
CA ARG A 200 8.13 -2.70 -10.12
C ARG A 200 7.86 -1.39 -10.86
N LEU A 201 8.45 -0.32 -10.36
CA LEU A 201 8.30 1.01 -10.90
C LEU A 201 9.69 1.63 -11.14
N TRP A 202 10.01 1.89 -12.39
CA TRP A 202 11.22 2.61 -12.75
C TRP A 202 10.87 4.06 -13.08
N VAL A 203 11.54 4.99 -12.41
CA VAL A 203 11.33 6.43 -12.59
C VAL A 203 12.60 7.04 -13.16
N PHE A 204 12.52 7.59 -14.36
CA PHE A 204 13.62 8.29 -15.01
C PHE A 204 13.43 9.80 -14.89
N GLY A 205 14.34 10.44 -14.13
CA GLY A 205 14.37 11.87 -13.85
C GLY A 205 14.17 12.21 -12.38
N ALA A 206 15.08 13.01 -11.83
CA ALA A 206 15.07 13.46 -10.43
C ALA A 206 14.83 14.98 -10.31
N GLY A 207 14.15 15.61 -11.28
CA GLY A 207 13.69 16.99 -11.18
C GLY A 207 12.57 17.16 -10.16
N HIS A 208 12.00 18.36 -10.05
CA HIS A 208 11.00 18.70 -9.02
C HIS A 208 9.80 17.75 -8.96
N VAL A 209 9.28 17.32 -10.12
CA VAL A 209 8.16 16.37 -10.17
C VAL A 209 8.62 14.98 -9.72
N GLY A 210 9.80 14.53 -10.18
CA GLY A 210 10.38 13.25 -9.77
C GLY A 210 10.61 13.17 -8.26
N GLN A 211 11.18 14.23 -7.67
CA GLN A 211 11.36 14.37 -6.23
C GLN A 211 10.04 14.24 -5.47
N ALA A 212 9.02 14.99 -5.87
CA ALA A 212 7.70 14.96 -5.22
C ALA A 212 7.02 13.59 -5.38
N LEU A 213 7.10 12.99 -6.58
CA LEU A 213 6.48 11.71 -6.87
C LEU A 213 7.13 10.56 -6.09
N VAL A 214 8.47 10.46 -6.15
CA VAL A 214 9.18 9.34 -5.52
C VAL A 214 9.07 9.40 -4.00
N ARG A 215 9.14 10.58 -3.38
CA ARG A 215 8.90 10.74 -1.93
C ARG A 215 7.50 10.27 -1.54
N LEU A 216 6.46 10.71 -2.25
CA LEU A 216 5.08 10.29 -2.00
C LEU A 216 4.91 8.76 -2.13
N LEU A 217 5.45 8.17 -3.20
CA LEU A 217 5.31 6.73 -3.45
C LEU A 217 6.16 5.88 -2.49
N ALA A 218 7.30 6.38 -2.02
CA ALA A 218 8.13 5.72 -1.02
C ALA A 218 7.43 5.64 0.35
N GLU A 219 6.70 6.69 0.75
CA GLU A 219 5.88 6.68 1.97
C GLU A 219 4.71 5.69 1.87
N LEU A 220 4.06 5.60 0.70
CA LEU A 220 2.98 4.64 0.48
C LEU A 220 3.46 3.18 0.49
N ALA A 221 4.74 2.94 0.21
CA ALA A 221 5.37 1.62 0.19
C ALA A 221 4.64 0.56 -0.68
N LEU A 222 3.95 0.99 -1.74
CA LEU A 222 3.15 0.12 -2.62
C LEU A 222 3.88 -0.32 -3.88
N PHE A 223 5.07 0.22 -4.14
CA PHE A 223 5.88 -0.06 -5.33
C PHE A 223 7.31 -0.44 -4.94
N ASP A 224 7.92 -1.26 -5.80
CA ASP A 224 9.35 -1.49 -5.84
C ASP A 224 9.97 -0.43 -6.76
N ILE A 225 10.51 0.63 -6.17
CA ILE A 225 10.94 1.79 -6.91
C ILE A 225 12.43 1.69 -7.23
N THR A 226 12.76 1.83 -8.53
CA THR A 226 14.10 2.12 -9.01
C THR A 226 14.10 3.54 -9.61
N TRP A 227 14.90 4.43 -9.08
CA TRP A 227 14.97 5.82 -9.48
C TRP A 227 16.29 6.13 -10.17
N VAL A 228 16.22 6.66 -11.39
CA VAL A 228 17.38 6.86 -12.28
C VAL A 228 17.50 8.33 -12.66
N ASP A 229 18.67 8.92 -12.44
CA ASP A 229 19.08 10.24 -12.98
C ASP A 229 20.59 10.23 -13.22
N SER A 230 21.07 11.06 -14.14
CA SER A 230 22.51 11.24 -14.37
C SER A 230 23.19 12.11 -13.30
N ARG A 231 22.41 12.83 -12.50
CA ARG A 231 22.88 13.78 -11.49
C ARG A 231 22.74 13.19 -10.09
N PRO A 232 23.82 12.63 -9.51
CA PRO A 232 23.73 11.96 -8.20
C PRO A 232 23.30 12.90 -7.07
N GLU A 233 23.59 14.20 -7.17
CA GLU A 233 23.23 15.20 -6.18
C GLU A 233 21.71 15.42 -6.08
N LEU A 234 20.92 14.98 -7.06
CA LEU A 234 19.46 15.03 -7.04
C LEU A 234 18.82 13.79 -6.43
N LEU A 235 19.59 12.75 -6.15
CA LEU A 235 19.13 11.51 -5.52
C LEU A 235 19.37 11.58 -4.00
N PRO A 236 18.33 11.78 -3.19
CA PRO A 236 18.50 12.10 -1.77
C PRO A 236 18.77 10.86 -0.92
N ALA A 237 19.76 10.95 -0.02
CA ALA A 237 20.16 9.83 0.84
C ALA A 237 19.11 9.44 1.91
N ASP A 238 18.13 10.29 2.20
CA ASP A 238 17.08 10.04 3.19
C ASP A 238 16.06 8.97 2.76
N LEU A 239 16.05 8.60 1.48
CA LEU A 239 15.25 7.50 0.93
C LEU A 239 16.02 6.18 0.80
N ASP A 240 17.25 6.14 1.31
CA ASP A 240 18.12 4.97 1.23
C ASP A 240 17.46 3.74 1.91
N GLY A 241 17.45 2.61 1.22
CA GLY A 241 16.78 1.39 1.65
C GLY A 241 15.28 1.29 1.35
N ARG A 242 14.61 2.40 0.96
CA ARG A 242 13.21 2.40 0.48
C ARG A 242 13.11 2.44 -1.04
N VAL A 243 14.10 3.04 -1.69
CA VAL A 243 14.17 3.25 -3.14
C VAL A 243 15.56 2.84 -3.62
N ALA A 244 15.62 2.03 -4.67
CA ALA A 244 16.89 1.75 -5.34
C ALA A 244 17.25 2.95 -6.22
N MET A 245 18.40 3.56 -6.00
CA MET A 245 18.87 4.74 -6.73
C MET A 245 20.01 4.35 -7.66
N LEU A 246 19.90 4.73 -8.92
CA LEU A 246 20.90 4.45 -9.94
C LEU A 246 21.31 5.74 -10.64
N THR A 247 22.61 5.97 -10.71
CA THR A 247 23.19 7.07 -11.49
C THR A 247 23.69 6.55 -12.82
N SER A 248 23.25 7.16 -13.93
CA SER A 248 23.72 6.77 -15.28
C SER A 248 23.63 7.93 -16.25
N ASP A 249 24.70 8.15 -16.99
CA ASP A 249 24.73 9.09 -18.14
C ASP A 249 24.06 8.49 -19.40
N LYS A 250 23.87 7.16 -19.39
CA LYS A 250 23.21 6.42 -20.47
C LYS A 250 22.05 5.58 -19.93
N PRO A 251 20.97 6.23 -19.46
CA PRO A 251 19.87 5.51 -18.82
C PRO A 251 19.12 4.54 -19.74
N MET A 252 19.28 4.65 -21.07
CA MET A 252 18.76 3.68 -22.03
C MET A 252 19.36 2.28 -21.83
N ASP A 253 20.65 2.20 -21.50
CA ASP A 253 21.34 0.90 -21.29
C ASP A 253 20.78 0.17 -20.07
N LEU A 254 20.19 0.91 -19.14
CA LEU A 254 19.54 0.33 -17.95
C LEU A 254 18.16 -0.26 -18.24
N VAL A 255 17.48 0.17 -19.32
CA VAL A 255 16.16 -0.36 -19.70
C VAL A 255 16.21 -1.86 -19.91
N ASP A 256 17.29 -2.37 -20.54
CA ASP A 256 17.46 -3.80 -20.82
C ASP A 256 17.70 -4.63 -19.55
N THR A 257 18.15 -4.01 -18.46
CA THR A 257 18.36 -4.67 -17.17
C THR A 257 17.10 -4.72 -16.31
N ALA A 258 16.09 -3.97 -16.67
CA ALA A 258 14.84 -3.94 -15.89
C ALA A 258 14.07 -5.25 -16.08
N PRO A 259 13.47 -5.81 -15.01
CA PRO A 259 12.67 -7.03 -15.11
C PRO A 259 11.43 -6.86 -16.00
N ALA A 260 11.00 -7.93 -16.66
CA ALA A 260 9.74 -7.95 -17.43
C ALA A 260 8.54 -7.55 -16.54
N GLY A 261 7.54 -6.90 -17.11
CA GLY A 261 6.37 -6.41 -16.40
C GLY A 261 6.62 -5.12 -15.58
N THR A 262 7.79 -4.49 -15.75
CA THR A 262 8.10 -3.20 -15.10
C THR A 262 7.18 -2.11 -15.62
N ARG A 263 6.74 -1.21 -14.72
CA ARG A 263 6.11 0.07 -15.04
C ARG A 263 7.16 1.15 -15.13
N TYR A 264 7.02 2.03 -16.13
CA TYR A 264 7.97 3.09 -16.37
C TYR A 264 7.33 4.46 -16.29
N VAL A 265 7.98 5.38 -15.58
CA VAL A 265 7.68 6.82 -15.52
C VAL A 265 8.84 7.58 -16.11
N VAL A 266 8.63 8.25 -17.23
CA VAL A 266 9.64 9.07 -17.92
C VAL A 266 9.29 10.53 -17.73
N LEU A 267 10.17 11.27 -17.01
CA LEU A 267 10.00 12.67 -16.65
C LEU A 267 11.34 13.41 -16.55
N THR A 268 12.23 13.15 -17.52
CA THR A 268 13.52 13.80 -17.55
C THR A 268 13.40 15.29 -17.94
N HIS A 269 14.48 16.01 -17.80
CA HIS A 269 14.55 17.42 -18.23
C HIS A 269 14.82 17.58 -19.74
N ASP A 270 15.20 16.50 -20.42
CA ASP A 270 15.59 16.51 -21.83
C ASP A 270 14.59 15.72 -22.70
N HIS A 271 13.99 16.41 -23.66
CA HIS A 271 13.02 15.80 -24.58
C HIS A 271 13.63 14.75 -25.52
N ALA A 272 14.92 14.87 -25.86
CA ALA A 272 15.59 13.88 -26.68
C ALA A 272 15.81 12.61 -25.88
N LEU A 273 16.23 12.72 -24.64
CA LEU A 273 16.37 11.61 -23.71
C LEU A 273 15.02 10.93 -23.41
N ASP A 274 13.96 11.70 -23.16
CA ASP A 274 12.60 11.18 -23.02
C ASP A 274 12.19 10.33 -24.22
N TYR A 275 12.53 10.80 -25.45
CA TYR A 275 12.20 10.09 -26.68
C TYR A 275 12.95 8.75 -26.78
N GLU A 276 14.25 8.75 -26.55
CA GLU A 276 15.08 7.54 -26.64
C GLU A 276 14.69 6.51 -25.57
N LEU A 277 14.38 6.94 -24.34
CA LEU A 277 13.85 6.08 -23.30
C LEU A 277 12.52 5.44 -23.71
N CYS A 278 11.56 6.24 -24.17
CA CYS A 278 10.28 5.71 -24.63
C CYS A 278 10.48 4.71 -25.79
N ARG A 279 11.37 5.03 -26.73
CA ARG A 279 11.68 4.16 -27.85
C ARG A 279 12.28 2.82 -27.41
N SER A 280 13.25 2.83 -26.49
CA SER A 280 13.86 1.62 -25.95
C SER A 280 12.85 0.75 -25.20
N ILE A 281 12.05 1.35 -24.33
CA ILE A 281 11.03 0.64 -23.54
C ILE A 281 9.97 0.01 -24.46
N LEU A 282 9.48 0.76 -25.45
CA LEU A 282 8.47 0.27 -26.39
C LEU A 282 9.01 -0.83 -27.30
N ARG A 283 10.27 -0.76 -27.74
CA ARG A 283 10.93 -1.81 -28.55
C ARG A 283 11.10 -3.11 -27.77
N ARG A 284 11.39 -3.01 -26.49
CA ARG A 284 11.49 -4.16 -25.61
C ARG A 284 10.15 -4.90 -25.46
N GLY A 285 9.02 -4.18 -25.41
CA GLY A 285 7.67 -4.73 -25.53
C GLY A 285 7.15 -5.54 -24.34
N ASP A 286 7.88 -5.56 -23.21
CA ASP A 286 7.53 -6.33 -22.01
C ASP A 286 7.16 -5.47 -20.80
N SER A 287 6.99 -4.16 -21.00
CA SER A 287 6.52 -3.24 -19.97
C SER A 287 5.03 -3.45 -19.67
N SER A 288 4.65 -3.42 -18.39
CA SER A 288 3.23 -3.45 -18.03
C SER A 288 2.55 -2.08 -18.17
N TRP A 289 3.33 -0.99 -18.18
CA TRP A 289 2.85 0.37 -18.41
C TRP A 289 4.01 1.33 -18.66
N LEU A 290 3.80 2.31 -19.54
CA LEU A 290 4.74 3.39 -19.81
C LEU A 290 4.03 4.73 -19.77
N GLY A 291 4.42 5.59 -18.81
CA GLY A 291 3.96 6.96 -18.68
C GLY A 291 5.05 7.97 -19.05
N LEU A 292 4.68 8.95 -19.85
CA LEU A 292 5.54 10.07 -20.23
C LEU A 292 4.94 11.40 -19.75
N ILE A 293 5.76 12.21 -19.08
CA ILE A 293 5.36 13.58 -18.74
C ILE A 293 5.30 14.43 -20.00
N GLY A 294 4.23 15.19 -20.18
CA GLY A 294 4.12 16.04 -21.35
C GLY A 294 2.76 16.67 -21.51
N SER A 295 2.55 17.24 -22.70
CA SER A 295 1.30 17.82 -23.17
C SER A 295 0.74 16.98 -24.33
N ALA A 296 -0.51 17.24 -24.71
CA ALA A 296 -1.09 16.63 -25.91
C ALA A 296 -0.24 16.85 -27.16
N SER A 297 0.38 18.04 -27.29
CA SER A 297 1.27 18.38 -28.41
C SER A 297 2.56 17.54 -28.38
N LYS A 298 3.17 17.32 -27.20
CA LYS A 298 4.34 16.45 -27.04
C LYS A 298 3.97 15.01 -27.39
N SER A 299 2.84 14.52 -26.92
CA SER A 299 2.30 13.21 -27.23
C SER A 299 2.14 13.00 -28.75
N ALA A 300 1.49 13.92 -29.44
CA ALA A 300 1.28 13.86 -30.88
C ALA A 300 2.62 13.81 -31.65
N ARG A 301 3.58 14.68 -31.29
CA ARG A 301 4.93 14.67 -31.90
C ARG A 301 5.68 13.36 -31.67
N PHE A 302 5.66 12.82 -30.45
CA PHE A 302 6.35 11.59 -30.11
C PHE A 302 5.74 10.41 -30.86
N ARG A 303 4.41 10.28 -30.87
CA ARG A 303 3.71 9.22 -31.60
C ARG A 303 4.00 9.27 -33.10
N SER A 304 3.96 10.48 -33.72
CA SER A 304 4.28 10.64 -35.13
C SER A 304 5.73 10.26 -35.49
N ARG A 305 6.69 10.57 -34.60
CA ARG A 305 8.09 10.20 -34.79
C ARG A 305 8.30 8.72 -34.60
N LEU A 306 7.71 8.11 -33.57
CA LEU A 306 7.81 6.65 -33.30
C LEU A 306 7.18 5.82 -34.42
N LEU A 307 6.08 6.28 -35.05
CA LEU A 307 5.50 5.66 -36.24
C LEU A 307 6.47 5.69 -37.42
N ARG A 308 7.14 6.83 -37.67
CA ARG A 308 8.16 6.94 -38.72
C ARG A 308 9.38 6.07 -38.44
N ASP A 309 9.71 5.85 -37.17
CA ASP A 309 10.78 4.94 -36.75
C ASP A 309 10.36 3.45 -36.79
N GLY A 310 9.18 3.14 -37.37
CA GLY A 310 8.71 1.79 -37.65
C GLY A 310 7.95 1.11 -36.51
N MET A 311 7.54 1.83 -35.46
CA MET A 311 6.70 1.26 -34.41
C MET A 311 5.25 1.12 -34.87
N SER A 312 4.59 0.02 -34.50
CA SER A 312 3.18 -0.19 -34.82
C SER A 312 2.25 0.66 -33.95
N ARG A 313 1.01 0.86 -34.38
CA ARG A 313 -0.01 1.60 -33.62
C ARG A 313 -0.40 0.86 -32.35
N GLU A 314 -0.36 -0.46 -32.35
CA GLU A 314 -0.64 -1.31 -31.19
C GLU A 314 0.39 -1.07 -30.09
N ILE A 315 1.68 -1.08 -30.42
CA ILE A 315 2.75 -0.76 -29.47
C ILE A 315 2.57 0.66 -28.93
N LEU A 316 2.28 1.63 -29.78
CA LEU A 316 2.08 3.00 -29.35
C LEU A 316 0.84 3.21 -28.48
N SER A 317 -0.16 2.32 -28.55
CA SER A 317 -1.33 2.40 -27.65
C SER A 317 -0.97 2.19 -26.18
N THR A 318 0.15 1.51 -25.90
CA THR A 318 0.64 1.28 -24.52
C THR A 318 1.31 2.51 -23.89
N LEU A 319 1.67 3.53 -24.70
CA LEU A 319 2.24 4.78 -24.21
C LEU A 319 1.15 5.70 -23.65
N THR A 320 1.23 6.02 -22.39
CA THR A 320 0.37 7.04 -21.73
C THR A 320 1.08 8.39 -21.73
N CYS A 321 0.58 9.35 -22.53
CA CYS A 321 1.11 10.71 -22.57
C CYS A 321 -0.01 11.69 -22.97
N PRO A 322 -0.27 12.71 -22.17
CA PRO A 322 0.28 12.99 -20.84
C PRO A 322 -0.11 11.92 -19.82
N MET A 323 0.81 11.60 -18.90
CA MET A 323 0.49 10.75 -17.75
C MET A 323 -0.16 11.55 -16.65
N GLY A 324 -0.91 10.86 -15.78
CA GLY A 324 -1.69 11.42 -14.67
C GLY A 324 -3.19 11.31 -14.92
N ILE A 325 -3.98 11.44 -13.86
CA ILE A 325 -5.44 11.43 -13.95
C ILE A 325 -5.95 12.77 -14.51
N PRO A 326 -7.05 12.78 -15.30
CA PRO A 326 -7.65 14.01 -15.80
C PRO A 326 -8.26 14.85 -14.67
N GLY A 327 -8.48 16.14 -14.95
CA GLY A 327 -9.16 17.05 -14.00
C GLY A 327 -8.22 17.84 -13.08
N ILE A 328 -6.95 17.48 -12.94
CA ILE A 328 -5.97 18.26 -12.18
C ILE A 328 -5.25 19.23 -13.12
N ALA A 329 -5.69 20.50 -13.14
CA ALA A 329 -5.14 21.54 -14.02
C ALA A 329 -3.86 22.21 -13.48
N SER A 330 -3.50 21.97 -12.22
CA SER A 330 -2.33 22.58 -11.58
C SER A 330 -1.02 22.13 -12.19
N LYS A 331 -0.10 23.08 -12.42
CA LYS A 331 1.27 22.82 -12.91
C LYS A 331 2.30 22.74 -11.79
N LEU A 332 1.89 22.82 -10.53
CA LEU A 332 2.79 22.66 -9.39
C LEU A 332 3.35 21.24 -9.37
N PRO A 333 4.65 21.06 -9.11
CA PRO A 333 5.28 19.72 -9.08
C PRO A 333 4.55 18.73 -8.18
N GLY A 334 4.11 19.13 -6.99
CA GLY A 334 3.34 18.29 -6.06
C GLY A 334 1.98 17.87 -6.62
N SER A 335 1.26 18.77 -7.29
CA SER A 335 -0.04 18.46 -7.91
C SER A 335 0.10 17.45 -9.06
N ILE A 336 1.15 17.62 -9.89
CA ILE A 336 1.48 16.68 -10.96
C ILE A 336 1.84 15.31 -10.37
N ALA A 337 2.66 15.30 -9.32
CA ALA A 337 3.05 14.07 -8.64
C ALA A 337 1.84 13.31 -8.07
N ILE A 338 0.89 14.01 -7.43
CA ILE A 338 -0.37 13.42 -6.95
C ILE A 338 -1.18 12.82 -8.10
N SER A 339 -1.30 13.55 -9.23
CA SER A 339 -2.02 13.06 -10.41
C SER A 339 -1.43 11.77 -10.97
N ILE A 340 -0.09 11.69 -11.07
CA ILE A 340 0.63 10.50 -11.54
C ILE A 340 0.49 9.36 -10.53
N ALA A 341 0.65 9.65 -9.23
CA ALA A 341 0.50 8.65 -8.18
C ALA A 341 -0.91 8.05 -8.19
N ALA A 342 -1.96 8.86 -8.32
CA ALA A 342 -3.34 8.39 -8.41
C ALA A 342 -3.54 7.45 -9.62
N GLN A 343 -2.98 7.78 -10.78
CA GLN A 343 -3.03 6.89 -11.96
C GLN A 343 -2.31 5.57 -11.70
N LEU A 344 -1.12 5.59 -11.09
CA LEU A 344 -0.38 4.38 -10.74
C LEU A 344 -1.15 3.49 -9.75
N LEU A 345 -1.87 4.08 -8.80
CA LEU A 345 -2.74 3.37 -7.85
C LEU A 345 -3.93 2.72 -8.57
N GLN A 346 -4.58 3.41 -9.50
CA GLN A 346 -5.67 2.83 -10.30
C GLN A 346 -5.20 1.61 -11.10
N LEU A 347 -3.98 1.65 -11.67
CA LEU A 347 -3.38 0.52 -12.37
C LEU A 347 -3.02 -0.66 -11.45
N SER A 348 -2.94 -0.43 -10.15
CA SER A 348 -2.56 -1.45 -9.16
C SER A 348 -3.77 -2.08 -8.47
N SER A 349 -4.93 -1.42 -8.53
CA SER A 349 -6.18 -1.97 -8.00
C SER A 349 -6.62 -3.15 -8.87
N PRO A 350 -6.98 -4.31 -8.29
CA PRO A 350 -7.64 -5.35 -9.06
C PRO A 350 -8.87 -4.73 -9.71
N ALA A 351 -9.11 -5.06 -10.97
CA ALA A 351 -10.30 -4.58 -11.68
C ALA A 351 -11.54 -5.05 -10.91
N THR A 352 -12.01 -4.23 -9.99
CA THR A 352 -13.31 -4.41 -9.37
C THR A 352 -14.30 -4.05 -10.46
N SER A 353 -14.84 -5.07 -11.15
CA SER A 353 -16.02 -4.93 -11.99
C SER A 353 -17.21 -4.64 -11.08
N THR A 354 -17.23 -3.45 -10.48
CA THR A 354 -18.43 -2.90 -9.90
C THR A 354 -19.21 -2.31 -11.07
N THR A 355 -19.88 -3.18 -11.82
CA THR A 355 -21.04 -2.78 -12.57
C THR A 355 -22.05 -2.37 -11.50
N ILE A 356 -22.14 -1.09 -11.20
CA ILE A 356 -23.30 -0.53 -10.55
C ILE A 356 -24.40 -0.66 -11.61
N SER A 357 -25.07 -1.82 -11.66
CA SER A 357 -26.33 -1.96 -12.34
C SER A 357 -27.30 -1.06 -11.60
N GLY A 358 -27.69 0.04 -12.24
CA GLY A 358 -28.69 0.99 -11.75
C GLY A 358 -30.11 0.40 -11.72
N HIS A 359 -30.29 -0.72 -11.02
CA HIS A 359 -31.58 -1.37 -10.84
C HIS A 359 -31.63 -2.03 -9.46
N ASP A 360 -31.65 -1.25 -8.40
CA ASP A 360 -32.17 -1.70 -7.09
C ASP A 360 -32.55 -0.51 -6.19
N LEU A 361 -33.17 0.51 -6.77
CA LEU A 361 -33.99 1.46 -6.01
C LEU A 361 -35.50 1.18 -6.29
N ALA A 362 -35.87 -0.09 -6.28
CA ALA A 362 -37.26 -0.46 -6.11
C ALA A 362 -37.52 -0.65 -4.63
N CYS A 363 -37.96 0.43 -4.00
CA CYS A 363 -38.59 0.41 -2.69
C CYS A 363 -39.74 -0.58 -2.74
N GLY A 364 -39.61 -1.74 -2.10
CA GLY A 364 -40.68 -2.71 -1.95
C GLY A 364 -41.79 -2.12 -1.10
N ALA A 365 -42.78 -1.54 -1.73
CA ALA A 365 -44.06 -1.20 -1.11
C ALA A 365 -44.89 -2.49 -1.03
N THR A 366 -44.85 -3.16 0.11
CA THR A 366 -45.90 -4.10 0.49
C THR A 366 -47.15 -3.32 0.86
N SER A 367 -48.20 -3.54 0.11
CA SER A 367 -49.54 -3.03 0.34
C SER A 367 -50.12 -3.55 1.67
N ALA A 368 -50.42 -2.64 2.58
CA ALA A 368 -51.45 -2.84 3.62
C ALA A 368 -52.12 -1.51 3.90
N SER A 369 -53.36 -1.44 3.43
CA SER A 369 -54.54 -0.69 3.93
C SER A 369 -54.36 0.71 4.56
N GLY A 370 -54.87 1.73 3.87
CA GLY A 370 -55.77 2.75 4.42
C GLY A 370 -55.15 3.82 5.33
N GLY A 371 -54.85 5.01 4.79
CA GLY A 371 -54.62 6.21 5.55
C GLY A 371 -54.29 7.40 4.63
N SER A 372 -55.27 8.29 4.43
CA SER A 372 -55.14 9.51 3.65
C SER A 372 -54.07 10.44 4.26
N CYS A 373 -53.10 10.80 3.46
CA CYS A 373 -52.21 11.91 3.78
C CYS A 373 -52.52 13.07 2.85
N GLY A 374 -53.05 14.14 3.43
CA GLY A 374 -53.35 15.37 2.74
C GLY A 374 -52.13 16.26 2.58
N SER A 375 -52.16 17.06 1.55
CA SER A 375 -51.42 18.30 1.30
C SER A 375 -49.87 18.24 1.26
N CYS A 376 -49.39 18.17 0.04
CA CYS A 376 -48.11 18.81 -0.28
C CYS A 376 -48.37 19.90 -1.33
N GLY A 377 -48.31 21.14 -0.88
CA GLY A 377 -48.59 22.33 -1.70
C GLY A 377 -47.53 22.53 -2.78
N LYS A 378 -48.01 22.77 -3.98
CA LYS A 378 -47.23 23.33 -5.08
C LYS A 378 -47.05 24.81 -4.84
N GLU A 379 -45.87 25.34 -4.83
CA GLU A 379 -45.62 26.75 -5.16
C GLU A 379 -44.66 26.84 -6.34
N HIS A 380 -45.24 27.35 -7.42
CA HIS A 380 -44.57 27.94 -8.57
C HIS A 380 -43.90 29.27 -8.13
N LEU A 381 -42.68 29.47 -8.52
CA LEU A 381 -42.17 30.82 -8.73
C LEU A 381 -41.38 30.86 -10.03
N ALA A 382 -41.95 31.62 -10.97
CA ALA A 382 -41.32 31.99 -12.22
C ALA A 382 -40.67 33.38 -12.09
N LYS A 383 -39.58 33.55 -12.80
CA LYS A 383 -39.04 34.82 -13.39
C LYS A 383 -38.65 35.98 -12.44
N THR A 384 -37.42 36.31 -12.35
CA THR A 384 -36.75 37.40 -13.10
C THR A 384 -35.24 37.17 -13.10
#